data_72c4d2161052fc075696229de5c54674
#
_entry.id   72c4d2161052fc075696229de5c54674
#
_cell.length_a   1.000
_cell.length_b   1.000
_cell.length_c   1.000
_cell.angle_alpha   90.00
_cell.angle_beta   90.00
_cell.angle_gamma   90.00
#
_symmetry.space_group_name_H-M   'P 1'
#
loop_
_entity.id
_entity.type
_entity.pdbx_description
1 polymer ?
#
loop_
_entity_poly.entity_id
_entity_poly.type
_entity_poly.pdbx_seq_one_letter_code
_entity_poly.pdbx_strand_id
1 'polypeptide(L)'
;MVMDSLQKFQDLLKKLFQFEASDLDFGIYRILNYKRDKIERFIQEELKKKVENAFAKHKDERLTDINQRFEEVKQKIIQNFGQEALTPTGELKEEFKNTPLGKEFLSIKAQKDEVKAIEEIKSQVFNDLYNFFSRYYEEGDFIPQYRYSIKGHKYAIPYNGEEVKLYWANSDQYYIKTGLLFRDYTFKAGDYRVIFRIVSAKEELGSNKATKERFFILDDEEPLTVEDKTLIIRFQYRELTEEEVKHYDIEGGSNTAKQEKINQKSYDEIFKEIEDITLKGFLGQMKNEKPLLLYQLNRFTAKNTKDYFIHKNLKKFLSEQLDYFIKSEVLDIETLEKEKFLDKHITRAKVVREIGEDII
;
A
#
# COMPACT_ATOMS: atom_id res chain seq x y z
N MET A 1 16.64 -3.46 -15.20
CA MET A 1 15.72 -2.33 -14.91
C MET A 1 14.26 -2.79 -14.77
N VAL A 2 13.60 -3.34 -15.79
CA VAL A 2 12.18 -3.76 -15.67
C VAL A 2 11.95 -4.81 -14.59
N MET A 3 12.82 -5.81 -14.47
CA MET A 3 12.71 -6.84 -13.42
C MET A 3 12.87 -6.27 -11.99
N ASP A 4 13.73 -5.30 -11.80
CA ASP A 4 13.95 -4.66 -10.51
C ASP A 4 12.72 -3.81 -10.07
N SER A 5 12.12 -3.05 -10.98
CA SER A 5 10.91 -2.26 -10.70
C SER A 5 9.69 -3.13 -10.41
N LEU A 6 9.51 -4.23 -11.15
CA LEU A 6 8.46 -5.20 -10.88
C LEU A 6 8.63 -5.84 -9.50
N GLN A 7 9.84 -6.29 -9.16
CA GLN A 7 10.13 -6.92 -7.88
C GLN A 7 9.85 -5.99 -6.72
N LYS A 8 10.33 -4.74 -6.80
CA LYS A 8 10.05 -3.72 -5.77
C LYS A 8 8.55 -3.50 -5.56
N PHE A 9 7.80 -3.45 -6.65
CA PHE A 9 6.35 -3.28 -6.57
C PHE A 9 5.65 -4.51 -6.00
N GLN A 10 6.06 -5.71 -6.39
CA GLN A 10 5.56 -6.97 -5.82
C GLN A 10 5.82 -7.06 -4.31
N ASP A 11 7.00 -6.67 -3.86
CA ASP A 11 7.35 -6.66 -2.44
C ASP A 11 6.52 -5.62 -1.65
N LEU A 12 6.25 -4.46 -2.24
CA LEU A 12 5.30 -3.50 -1.66
C LEU A 12 3.92 -4.12 -1.52
N LEU A 13 3.37 -4.73 -2.57
CA LEU A 13 2.04 -5.35 -2.53
C LEU A 13 1.95 -6.46 -1.47
N LYS A 14 2.99 -7.27 -1.29
CA LYS A 14 3.04 -8.27 -0.20
C LYS A 14 2.91 -7.61 1.16
N LYS A 15 3.54 -6.46 1.38
CA LYS A 15 3.40 -5.68 2.62
C LYS A 15 1.99 -5.13 2.78
N LEU A 16 1.42 -4.53 1.73
CA LEU A 16 0.05 -4.00 1.73
C LEU A 16 -0.99 -5.06 2.06
N PHE A 17 -0.84 -6.26 1.51
CA PHE A 17 -1.72 -7.40 1.78
C PHE A 17 -1.31 -8.21 3.02
N GLN A 18 -0.46 -7.65 3.88
CA GLN A 18 -0.10 -8.21 5.20
C GLN A 18 0.42 -9.66 5.14
N PHE A 19 1.27 -9.98 4.16
CA PHE A 19 1.82 -11.35 4.04
C PHE A 19 2.67 -11.74 5.25
N GLU A 20 3.29 -10.77 5.92
CA GLU A 20 4.04 -10.98 7.17
C GLU A 20 3.14 -11.32 8.36
N ALA A 21 1.85 -11.05 8.26
CA ALA A 21 0.85 -11.30 9.29
C ALA A 21 0.07 -12.61 9.07
N SER A 22 0.66 -13.58 8.38
CA SER A 22 0.02 -14.88 8.08
C SER A 22 -0.36 -15.70 9.30
N ASP A 23 0.26 -15.43 10.42
CA ASP A 23 0.03 -16.02 11.72
C ASP A 23 -1.17 -15.41 12.46
N LEU A 24 -1.66 -14.22 12.06
CA LEU A 24 -2.81 -13.58 12.68
C LEU A 24 -4.12 -14.18 12.18
N ASP A 25 -5.05 -14.49 13.10
CA ASP A 25 -6.33 -15.16 12.81
C ASP A 25 -7.53 -14.40 13.38
N PHE A 26 -7.60 -13.09 13.12
CA PHE A 26 -8.72 -12.24 13.50
C PHE A 26 -8.96 -11.11 12.49
N GLY A 27 -10.16 -10.55 12.48
CA GLY A 27 -10.54 -9.39 11.67
C GLY A 27 -10.14 -9.50 10.20
N ILE A 28 -9.54 -8.43 9.67
CA ILE A 28 -9.08 -8.36 8.27
C ILE A 28 -7.98 -9.38 7.96
N TYR A 29 -7.13 -9.72 8.91
CA TYR A 29 -6.04 -10.70 8.72
C TYR A 29 -6.58 -12.08 8.37
N ARG A 30 -7.71 -12.52 8.98
CA ARG A 30 -8.37 -13.78 8.63
C ARG A 30 -8.86 -13.77 7.18
N ILE A 31 -9.43 -12.65 6.72
CA ILE A 31 -9.91 -12.51 5.34
C ILE A 31 -8.74 -12.55 4.35
N LEU A 32 -7.67 -11.82 4.63
CA LEU A 32 -6.47 -11.80 3.80
C LEU A 32 -5.80 -13.18 3.75
N ASN A 33 -5.70 -13.86 4.89
CA ASN A 33 -5.14 -15.20 4.96
C ASN A 33 -5.99 -16.23 4.18
N TYR A 34 -7.32 -16.12 4.23
CA TYR A 34 -8.21 -16.96 3.43
C TYR A 34 -8.03 -16.75 1.92
N LYS A 35 -7.73 -15.53 1.51
CA LYS A 35 -7.51 -15.17 0.10
C LYS A 35 -6.04 -15.19 -0.32
N ARG A 36 -5.13 -15.58 0.56
CA ARG A 36 -3.68 -15.47 0.37
C ARG A 36 -3.20 -16.07 -0.95
N ASP A 37 -3.57 -17.31 -1.25
CA ASP A 37 -3.14 -17.99 -2.47
C ASP A 37 -3.58 -17.26 -3.74
N LYS A 38 -4.79 -16.68 -3.72
CA LYS A 38 -5.30 -15.88 -4.82
C LYS A 38 -4.53 -14.58 -4.99
N ILE A 39 -4.25 -13.89 -3.88
CA ILE A 39 -3.48 -12.63 -3.88
C ILE A 39 -2.04 -12.92 -4.31
N GLU A 40 -1.43 -13.99 -3.83
CA GLU A 40 -0.08 -14.37 -4.19
C GLU A 40 0.04 -14.69 -5.69
N ARG A 41 -0.89 -15.46 -6.24
CA ARG A 41 -0.96 -15.73 -7.67
C ARG A 41 -1.10 -14.45 -8.49
N PHE A 42 -1.97 -13.54 -8.05
CA PHE A 42 -2.10 -12.23 -8.69
C PHE A 42 -0.77 -11.48 -8.71
N ILE A 43 -0.09 -11.37 -7.56
CA ILE A 43 1.17 -10.62 -7.44
C ILE A 43 2.28 -11.26 -8.26
N GLN A 44 2.43 -12.59 -8.20
CA GLN A 44 3.58 -13.27 -8.81
C GLN A 44 3.40 -13.57 -10.30
N GLU A 45 2.18 -13.95 -10.72
CA GLU A 45 1.94 -14.46 -12.07
C GLU A 45 1.08 -13.55 -12.94
N GLU A 46 -0.02 -12.99 -12.35
CA GLU A 46 -1.02 -12.28 -13.14
C GLU A 46 -0.64 -10.81 -13.37
N LEU A 47 -0.03 -10.14 -12.40
CA LEU A 47 0.30 -8.72 -12.45
C LEU A 47 1.15 -8.37 -13.69
N LYS A 48 2.21 -9.12 -13.93
CA LYS A 48 3.07 -8.93 -15.10
C LYS A 48 2.29 -9.12 -16.40
N LYS A 49 1.51 -10.21 -16.49
CA LYS A 49 0.70 -10.51 -17.68
C LYS A 49 -0.37 -9.44 -17.91
N LYS A 50 -1.02 -8.94 -16.85
CA LYS A 50 -2.00 -7.86 -16.95
C LYS A 50 -1.37 -6.57 -17.50
N VAL A 51 -0.20 -6.19 -17.01
CA VAL A 51 0.52 -5.04 -17.53
C VAL A 51 0.89 -5.24 -19.01
N GLU A 52 1.41 -6.41 -19.39
CA GLU A 52 1.74 -6.73 -20.78
C GLU A 52 0.50 -6.69 -21.69
N ASN A 53 -0.61 -7.27 -21.26
CA ASN A 53 -1.86 -7.27 -22.01
C ASN A 53 -2.46 -5.85 -22.13
N ALA A 54 -2.42 -5.05 -21.06
CA ALA A 54 -2.89 -3.67 -21.08
C ALA A 54 -2.05 -2.82 -22.06
N PHE A 55 -0.73 -3.01 -22.07
CA PHE A 55 0.13 -2.36 -23.06
C PHE A 55 -0.20 -2.80 -24.49
N ALA A 56 -0.33 -4.09 -24.74
CA ALA A 56 -0.66 -4.61 -26.07
C ALA A 56 -1.99 -4.02 -26.57
N LYS A 57 -3.03 -4.06 -25.74
CA LYS A 57 -4.36 -3.50 -26.03
C LYS A 57 -4.29 -2.01 -26.41
N HIS A 58 -3.69 -1.19 -25.57
CA HIS A 58 -3.60 0.25 -25.82
C HIS A 58 -2.67 0.62 -26.98
N LYS A 59 -1.62 -0.17 -27.20
CA LYS A 59 -0.74 -0.06 -28.37
C LYS A 59 -1.50 -0.38 -29.66
N ASP A 60 -2.27 -1.45 -29.69
CA ASP A 60 -3.04 -1.88 -30.86
C ASP A 60 -4.17 -0.90 -31.18
N GLU A 61 -4.89 -0.40 -30.18
CA GLU A 61 -5.88 0.67 -30.34
C GLU A 61 -5.25 1.91 -31.01
N ARG A 62 -4.09 2.32 -30.51
CA ARG A 62 -3.38 3.50 -31.01
C ARG A 62 -2.80 3.30 -32.41
N LEU A 63 -2.23 2.12 -32.67
CA LEU A 63 -1.73 1.78 -34.01
C LEU A 63 -2.86 1.73 -35.04
N THR A 64 -4.06 1.30 -34.67
CA THR A 64 -5.20 1.28 -35.54
C THR A 64 -5.59 2.70 -35.96
N ASP A 65 -5.72 3.63 -35.01
CA ASP A 65 -6.02 5.04 -35.27
C ASP A 65 -4.94 5.72 -36.14
N ILE A 66 -3.67 5.50 -35.82
CA ILE A 66 -2.56 6.06 -36.58
C ILE A 66 -2.49 5.47 -38.00
N ASN A 67 -2.74 4.17 -38.15
CA ASN A 67 -2.75 3.54 -39.46
C ASN A 67 -3.89 4.09 -40.35
N GLN A 68 -5.08 4.31 -39.81
CA GLN A 68 -6.18 4.94 -40.53
C GLN A 68 -5.78 6.33 -41.03
N ARG A 69 -5.26 7.19 -40.15
CA ARG A 69 -4.78 8.53 -40.50
C ARG A 69 -3.64 8.50 -41.53
N PHE A 70 -2.75 7.53 -41.39
CA PHE A 70 -1.66 7.33 -42.36
C PHE A 70 -2.16 7.02 -43.77
N GLU A 71 -3.12 6.12 -43.86
CA GLU A 71 -3.71 5.79 -45.16
C GLU A 71 -4.54 6.96 -45.75
N GLU A 72 -5.23 7.73 -44.91
CA GLU A 72 -5.95 8.95 -45.36
C GLU A 72 -4.99 9.98 -45.97
N VAL A 73 -3.87 10.25 -45.31
CA VAL A 73 -2.84 11.20 -45.80
C VAL A 73 -2.16 10.65 -47.07
N LYS A 74 -1.90 9.35 -47.11
CA LYS A 74 -1.34 8.69 -48.28
C LYS A 74 -2.27 8.81 -49.49
N GLN A 75 -3.59 8.64 -49.31
CA GLN A 75 -4.57 8.85 -50.37
C GLN A 75 -4.59 10.30 -50.85
N LYS A 76 -4.53 11.28 -49.93
CA LYS A 76 -4.44 12.70 -50.29
C LYS A 76 -3.20 13.02 -51.09
N ILE A 77 -2.05 12.40 -50.77
CA ILE A 77 -0.79 12.54 -51.54
C ILE A 77 -0.98 12.00 -52.95
N ILE A 78 -1.56 10.82 -53.11
CA ILE A 78 -1.82 10.20 -54.41
C ILE A 78 -2.77 11.07 -55.25
N GLN A 79 -3.81 11.62 -54.64
CA GLN A 79 -4.78 12.48 -55.34
C GLN A 79 -4.17 13.80 -55.79
N ASN A 80 -3.24 14.40 -55.01
CA ASN A 80 -2.68 15.71 -55.33
C ASN A 80 -1.41 15.65 -56.19
N PHE A 81 -0.59 14.59 -56.01
CA PHE A 81 0.73 14.49 -56.61
C PHE A 81 0.92 13.26 -57.53
N GLY A 82 -0.13 12.40 -57.64
CA GLY A 82 -0.04 11.16 -58.39
C GLY A 82 0.64 10.01 -57.61
N GLN A 83 0.43 8.80 -58.12
CA GLN A 83 1.00 7.59 -57.47
C GLN A 83 2.52 7.54 -57.46
N GLU A 84 3.17 8.25 -58.39
CA GLU A 84 4.59 8.40 -58.54
C GLU A 84 5.27 9.25 -57.42
N ALA A 85 4.47 9.93 -56.60
CA ALA A 85 4.99 10.62 -55.42
C ALA A 85 5.52 9.66 -54.33
N LEU A 86 5.10 8.39 -54.42
CA LEU A 86 5.55 7.34 -53.49
C LEU A 86 6.53 6.40 -54.21
N THR A 87 7.49 5.89 -53.43
CA THR A 87 8.39 4.83 -53.89
C THR A 87 7.64 3.49 -53.94
N PRO A 88 8.13 2.44 -54.60
CA PRO A 88 7.57 1.10 -54.55
C PRO A 88 7.46 0.52 -53.15
N THR A 89 8.24 1.01 -52.19
CA THR A 89 8.20 0.65 -50.76
C THR A 89 7.18 1.50 -49.96
N GLY A 90 6.47 2.42 -50.64
CA GLY A 90 5.44 3.29 -50.00
C GLY A 90 6.04 4.48 -49.23
N GLU A 91 7.31 4.80 -49.48
CA GLU A 91 7.93 5.99 -48.88
C GLU A 91 7.73 7.22 -49.76
N LEU A 92 7.66 8.41 -49.14
CA LEU A 92 7.52 9.66 -49.86
C LEU A 92 8.88 10.06 -50.51
N LYS A 93 8.87 10.39 -51.82
CA LYS A 93 10.06 10.88 -52.51
C LYS A 93 10.48 12.24 -51.96
N GLU A 94 11.79 12.53 -52.05
CA GLU A 94 12.44 13.72 -51.48
C GLU A 94 11.75 15.04 -51.89
N GLU A 95 11.40 15.15 -53.16
CA GLU A 95 10.79 16.33 -53.79
C GLU A 95 9.47 16.76 -53.12
N PHE A 96 8.73 15.81 -52.52
CA PHE A 96 7.43 16.05 -51.86
C PHE A 96 7.50 16.21 -50.34
N LYS A 97 8.64 15.90 -49.71
CA LYS A 97 8.82 15.92 -48.24
C LYS A 97 8.59 17.29 -47.62
N ASN A 98 8.92 18.36 -48.36
CA ASN A 98 8.79 19.73 -47.87
C ASN A 98 7.39 20.34 -48.06
N THR A 99 6.49 19.64 -48.77
CA THR A 99 5.12 20.07 -48.93
C THR A 99 4.33 19.92 -47.60
N PRO A 100 3.23 20.65 -47.41
CA PRO A 100 2.39 20.49 -46.20
C PRO A 100 1.93 19.05 -45.98
N LEU A 101 1.46 18.36 -47.02
CA LEU A 101 1.07 16.93 -46.97
C LEU A 101 2.24 16.01 -46.72
N GLY A 102 3.42 16.34 -47.30
CA GLY A 102 4.64 15.57 -47.08
C GLY A 102 5.12 15.65 -45.63
N LYS A 103 5.06 16.82 -45.00
CA LYS A 103 5.37 17.01 -43.58
C LYS A 103 4.40 16.26 -42.69
N GLU A 104 3.11 16.28 -43.03
CA GLU A 104 2.07 15.53 -42.29
C GLU A 104 2.33 14.01 -42.40
N PHE A 105 2.61 13.49 -43.60
CA PHE A 105 2.95 12.10 -43.84
C PHE A 105 4.17 11.66 -43.01
N LEU A 106 5.23 12.42 -43.00
CA LEU A 106 6.45 12.11 -42.23
C LEU A 106 6.18 12.18 -40.73
N SER A 107 5.35 13.12 -40.28
CA SER A 107 4.98 13.23 -38.88
C SER A 107 4.20 12.01 -38.41
N ILE A 108 3.19 11.55 -39.18
CA ILE A 108 2.40 10.36 -38.83
C ILE A 108 3.27 9.09 -38.89
N LYS A 109 4.18 8.99 -39.86
CA LYS A 109 5.14 7.88 -39.96
C LYS A 109 6.03 7.81 -38.72
N ALA A 110 6.59 8.93 -38.30
CA ALA A 110 7.42 9.00 -37.10
C ALA A 110 6.62 8.65 -35.82
N GLN A 111 5.37 9.11 -35.71
CA GLN A 111 4.46 8.74 -34.62
C GLN A 111 4.20 7.23 -34.59
N LYS A 112 3.98 6.59 -35.75
CA LYS A 112 3.80 5.14 -35.87
C LYS A 112 5.02 4.36 -35.36
N ASP A 113 6.23 4.82 -35.70
CA ASP A 113 7.47 4.17 -35.28
C ASP A 113 7.71 4.34 -33.77
N GLU A 114 7.34 5.48 -33.19
CA GLU A 114 7.43 5.70 -31.74
C GLU A 114 6.45 4.81 -30.96
N VAL A 115 5.22 4.63 -31.45
CA VAL A 115 4.24 3.73 -30.79
C VAL A 115 4.73 2.28 -30.79
N LYS A 116 5.53 1.86 -31.78
CA LYS A 116 6.15 0.53 -31.78
C LYS A 116 7.24 0.38 -30.71
N ALA A 117 7.91 1.47 -30.33
CA ALA A 117 9.02 1.47 -29.35
C ALA A 117 8.56 1.53 -27.87
N ILE A 118 7.29 1.34 -27.58
CA ILE A 118 6.65 1.48 -26.22
C ILE A 118 7.20 0.49 -25.16
N GLU A 119 7.98 -0.52 -25.55
CA GLU A 119 8.53 -1.51 -24.59
C GLU A 119 9.35 -0.89 -23.44
N GLU A 120 9.99 0.27 -23.68
CA GLU A 120 10.85 0.94 -22.68
C GLU A 120 10.06 1.53 -21.48
N ILE A 121 8.73 1.71 -21.64
CA ILE A 121 7.91 2.38 -20.64
C ILE A 121 7.36 1.41 -19.57
N LYS A 122 7.47 0.10 -19.78
CA LYS A 122 6.94 -0.91 -18.83
C LYS A 122 7.51 -0.78 -17.42
N SER A 123 8.82 -0.47 -17.33
CA SER A 123 9.46 -0.24 -16.02
C SER A 123 8.91 1.00 -15.30
N GLN A 124 8.56 2.03 -16.08
CA GLN A 124 8.00 3.25 -15.52
C GLN A 124 6.62 3.03 -14.92
N VAL A 125 5.78 2.17 -15.52
CA VAL A 125 4.46 1.82 -14.96
C VAL A 125 4.60 1.18 -13.56
N PHE A 126 5.53 0.24 -13.39
CA PHE A 126 5.75 -0.36 -12.07
C PHE A 126 6.28 0.64 -11.05
N ASN A 127 7.14 1.57 -11.46
CA ASN A 127 7.61 2.65 -10.60
C ASN A 127 6.48 3.62 -10.23
N ASP A 128 5.60 3.95 -11.15
CA ASP A 128 4.45 4.83 -10.89
C ASP A 128 3.48 4.19 -9.89
N LEU A 129 3.15 2.92 -10.11
CA LEU A 129 2.29 2.17 -9.19
C LEU A 129 2.94 2.04 -7.80
N TYR A 130 4.24 1.75 -7.75
CA TYR A 130 4.99 1.75 -6.49
C TYR A 130 4.91 3.11 -5.79
N ASN A 131 5.22 4.19 -6.52
CA ASN A 131 5.19 5.55 -5.99
C ASN A 131 3.80 5.97 -5.51
N PHE A 132 2.76 5.55 -6.21
CA PHE A 132 1.38 5.80 -5.81
C PHE A 132 1.04 5.08 -4.51
N PHE A 133 1.16 3.76 -4.48
CA PHE A 133 0.73 2.96 -3.33
C PHE A 133 1.60 3.19 -2.09
N SER A 134 2.91 3.39 -2.23
CA SER A 134 3.81 3.62 -1.10
C SER A 134 3.48 4.88 -0.29
N ARG A 135 2.76 5.84 -0.87
CA ARG A 135 2.36 7.09 -0.18
C ARG A 135 1.32 6.90 0.89
N TYR A 136 0.51 5.85 0.76
CA TYR A 136 -0.65 5.62 1.62
C TYR A 136 -0.45 4.50 2.63
N TYR A 137 0.72 3.87 2.63
CA TYR A 137 1.01 2.73 3.49
C TYR A 137 2.40 2.85 4.11
N GLU A 138 2.48 2.56 5.40
CA GLU A 138 3.71 2.43 6.15
C GLU A 138 3.67 1.11 6.92
N GLU A 139 4.68 0.27 6.76
CA GLU A 139 4.77 -1.05 7.39
C GLU A 139 3.53 -1.93 7.19
N GLY A 140 2.81 -1.74 6.08
CA GLY A 140 1.59 -2.47 5.73
C GLY A 140 0.30 -1.88 6.31
N ASP A 141 0.36 -0.84 7.12
CA ASP A 141 -0.80 -0.13 7.62
C ASP A 141 -1.12 1.09 6.74
N PHE A 142 -2.42 1.34 6.53
CA PHE A 142 -2.87 2.53 5.80
C PHE A 142 -2.58 3.78 6.64
N ILE A 143 -1.86 4.72 6.05
CA ILE A 143 -1.57 6.00 6.70
C ILE A 143 -2.63 7.01 6.27
N PRO A 144 -3.29 7.69 7.22
CA PRO A 144 -4.16 8.83 6.89
C PRO A 144 -3.28 9.98 6.38
N GLN A 145 -2.96 9.94 5.11
CA GLN A 145 -2.26 11.07 4.51
C GLN A 145 -3.24 12.09 3.95
N TYR A 146 -2.86 13.35 4.08
CA TYR A 146 -3.58 14.46 3.49
C TYR A 146 -3.69 14.27 1.97
N ARG A 147 -4.84 14.61 1.39
CA ARG A 147 -5.00 14.66 -0.06
C ARG A 147 -3.86 15.47 -0.66
N TYR A 148 -3.09 14.86 -1.54
CA TYR A 148 -2.06 15.59 -2.27
C TYR A 148 -2.73 16.57 -3.21
N SER A 149 -2.38 17.84 -3.13
CA SER A 149 -2.66 18.85 -4.14
C SER A 149 -1.39 19.12 -4.92
N ILE A 150 -1.52 19.75 -6.09
CA ILE A 150 -0.45 20.11 -7.04
C ILE A 150 0.92 20.29 -6.39
N LYS A 151 1.99 19.81 -7.04
CA LYS A 151 3.41 19.81 -6.65
C LYS A 151 3.77 20.71 -5.46
N GLY A 152 4.08 20.08 -4.31
CA GLY A 152 4.61 20.79 -3.13
C GLY A 152 3.59 21.41 -2.19
N HIS A 153 2.31 21.49 -2.55
CA HIS A 153 1.27 21.95 -1.67
C HIS A 153 0.50 20.76 -1.07
N LYS A 154 0.80 20.43 0.16
CA LYS A 154 -0.11 19.62 0.98
C LYS A 154 -1.41 20.42 1.09
N TYR A 155 -2.55 19.78 0.87
CA TYR A 155 -3.85 20.37 1.18
C TYR A 155 -3.98 20.45 2.72
N ALA A 156 -3.18 21.32 3.32
CA ALA A 156 -3.28 21.67 4.71
C ALA A 156 -4.28 22.81 4.79
N ILE A 157 -5.50 22.53 5.25
CA ILE A 157 -6.35 23.59 5.78
C ILE A 157 -5.62 24.08 7.03
N PRO A 158 -5.16 25.33 7.06
CA PRO A 158 -4.44 25.83 8.24
C PRO A 158 -5.35 25.72 9.45
N TYR A 159 -4.86 25.04 10.49
CA TYR A 159 -5.54 24.97 11.76
C TYR A 159 -5.62 26.38 12.35
N ASN A 160 -6.83 26.89 12.52
CA ASN A 160 -7.07 28.21 13.11
C ASN A 160 -7.52 28.15 14.57
N GLY A 161 -7.35 27.00 15.24
CA GLY A 161 -7.78 26.81 16.64
C GLY A 161 -9.21 26.34 16.84
N GLU A 162 -9.99 26.12 15.78
CA GLU A 162 -11.37 25.63 15.87
C GLU A 162 -11.46 24.14 15.48
N GLU A 163 -12.02 23.30 16.34
CA GLU A 163 -12.23 21.85 16.12
C GLU A 163 -12.99 21.52 14.83
N VAL A 164 -13.83 22.42 14.37
CA VAL A 164 -14.68 22.28 13.19
C VAL A 164 -13.89 22.07 11.90
N LYS A 165 -12.68 22.61 11.77
CA LYS A 165 -11.86 22.49 10.54
C LYS A 165 -11.15 21.13 10.42
N LEU A 166 -10.77 20.51 11.54
CA LEU A 166 -10.26 19.13 11.56
C LEU A 166 -11.37 18.15 11.13
N TYR A 167 -12.62 18.43 11.48
CA TYR A 167 -13.77 17.62 11.10
C TYR A 167 -13.96 17.57 9.57
N TRP A 168 -13.83 18.67 8.87
CA TRP A 168 -13.99 18.72 7.40
C TRP A 168 -12.83 18.03 6.66
N ALA A 169 -11.61 18.16 7.11
CA ALA A 169 -10.45 17.51 6.52
C ALA A 169 -10.51 15.99 6.64
N ASN A 170 -11.16 15.47 7.70
CA ASN A 170 -11.28 14.04 8.00
C ASN A 170 -12.72 13.52 7.89
N SER A 171 -13.60 14.23 7.16
CA SER A 171 -15.02 13.84 7.04
C SER A 171 -15.25 12.42 6.51
N ASP A 172 -14.29 11.91 5.74
CA ASP A 172 -14.32 10.56 5.16
C ASP A 172 -13.65 9.50 6.04
N GLN A 173 -13.17 9.88 7.24
CA GLN A 173 -12.46 9.00 8.14
C GLN A 173 -13.13 8.96 9.52
N TYR A 174 -13.06 7.79 10.15
CA TYR A 174 -13.34 7.65 11.58
C TYR A 174 -12.01 7.71 12.32
N TYR A 175 -11.88 8.67 13.21
CA TYR A 175 -10.81 8.70 14.21
C TYR A 175 -11.19 7.76 15.35
N ILE A 176 -10.38 6.74 15.56
CA ILE A 176 -10.53 5.84 16.70
C ILE A 176 -9.34 6.12 17.60
N LYS A 177 -9.64 6.85 18.70
CA LYS A 177 -8.66 7.04 19.75
C LYS A 177 -8.44 5.72 20.46
N THR A 178 -7.19 5.28 20.51
CA THR A 178 -6.85 4.01 21.11
C THR A 178 -7.14 4.01 22.59
N GLY A 179 -8.11 3.22 22.96
CA GLY A 179 -8.27 2.69 24.29
C GLY A 179 -8.36 1.17 24.23
N LEU A 180 -8.97 0.59 23.18
CA LEU A 180 -9.36 -0.81 23.20
C LEU A 180 -9.65 -1.36 21.78
N LEU A 181 -8.66 -1.39 20.89
CA LEU A 181 -8.89 -1.85 19.52
C LEU A 181 -9.05 -3.35 19.38
N PHE A 182 -8.25 -4.10 20.11
CA PHE A 182 -8.27 -5.54 20.02
C PHE A 182 -8.52 -6.12 21.40
N ARG A 183 -9.79 -6.37 21.74
CA ARG A 183 -10.10 -7.17 22.92
C ARG A 183 -9.39 -8.51 22.87
N ASP A 184 -9.38 -9.13 21.70
CA ASP A 184 -8.76 -10.41 21.45
C ASP A 184 -7.79 -10.28 20.25
N TYR A 185 -6.51 -10.36 20.52
CA TYR A 185 -5.47 -10.48 19.49
C TYR A 185 -5.07 -11.94 19.35
N THR A 186 -5.34 -12.55 18.20
CA THR A 186 -5.16 -13.99 18.01
C THR A 186 -4.09 -14.28 16.96
N PHE A 187 -3.20 -15.21 17.29
CA PHE A 187 -2.21 -15.73 16.34
C PHE A 187 -2.05 -17.24 16.45
N LYS A 188 -1.41 -17.84 15.44
CA LYS A 188 -1.11 -19.27 15.38
C LYS A 188 0.34 -19.55 15.78
N ALA A 189 0.55 -20.57 16.59
CA ALA A 189 1.85 -21.11 16.96
C ALA A 189 1.84 -22.62 16.68
N GLY A 190 2.26 -23.01 15.47
CA GLY A 190 2.04 -24.37 14.96
C GLY A 190 0.54 -24.70 14.91
N ASP A 191 0.15 -25.79 15.54
CA ASP A 191 -1.26 -26.24 15.64
C ASP A 191 -2.03 -25.54 16.76
N TYR A 192 -1.36 -24.70 17.56
CA TYR A 192 -1.97 -23.99 18.67
C TYR A 192 -2.49 -22.62 18.24
N ARG A 193 -3.56 -22.21 18.90
CA ARG A 193 -4.10 -20.86 18.83
C ARG A 193 -3.73 -20.11 20.10
N VAL A 194 -3.14 -18.93 19.97
CA VAL A 194 -2.78 -18.06 21.09
C VAL A 194 -3.60 -16.78 21.04
N ILE A 195 -4.23 -16.44 22.15
CA ILE A 195 -5.12 -15.29 22.26
C ILE A 195 -4.60 -14.37 23.36
N PHE A 196 -4.25 -13.14 23.02
CA PHE A 196 -4.06 -12.06 23.99
C PHE A 196 -5.39 -11.36 24.19
N ARG A 197 -5.88 -11.38 25.43
CA ARG A 197 -7.21 -10.85 25.80
C ARG A 197 -7.08 -9.71 26.79
N ILE A 198 -7.70 -8.57 26.53
CA ILE A 198 -7.80 -7.47 27.47
C ILE A 198 -9.04 -7.69 28.32
N VAL A 199 -8.84 -7.99 29.61
CA VAL A 199 -9.94 -8.29 30.57
C VAL A 199 -10.42 -7.05 31.30
N SER A 200 -9.56 -6.06 31.52
CA SER A 200 -9.90 -4.82 32.18
C SER A 200 -9.20 -3.64 31.53
N ALA A 201 -10.00 -2.64 31.18
CA ALA A 201 -9.52 -1.32 30.82
C ALA A 201 -10.36 -0.32 31.61
N LYS A 202 -9.74 0.38 32.53
CA LYS A 202 -10.43 1.47 33.23
C LYS A 202 -10.59 2.64 32.26
N GLU A 203 -11.78 2.74 31.66
CA GLU A 203 -12.21 3.92 30.92
C GLU A 203 -12.60 5.02 31.91
N GLU A 204 -11.81 6.08 31.98
CA GLU A 204 -12.31 7.36 32.50
C GLU A 204 -12.99 8.10 31.36
N LEU A 205 -14.29 7.92 31.22
CA LEU A 205 -15.16 8.75 30.40
C LEU A 205 -15.15 10.18 30.97
N GLY A 206 -14.52 11.12 30.27
CA GLY A 206 -14.81 12.53 30.42
C GLY A 206 -13.87 13.40 31.25
N SER A 207 -12.58 13.15 31.31
CA SER A 207 -11.65 14.06 31.98
C SER A 207 -10.57 14.59 30.99
N ASN A 208 -10.59 15.91 30.75
CA ASN A 208 -9.53 16.65 30.07
C ASN A 208 -8.25 16.83 30.92
N LYS A 209 -8.04 15.98 31.93
CA LYS A 209 -6.79 15.99 32.70
C LYS A 209 -5.77 15.12 31.99
N ALA A 210 -4.51 15.57 32.00
CA ALA A 210 -3.36 14.81 31.50
C ALA A 210 -3.45 13.37 32.03
N THR A 211 -3.74 12.43 31.12
CA THR A 211 -3.87 11.01 31.46
C THR A 211 -2.50 10.53 31.92
N LYS A 212 -2.46 9.95 33.10
CA LYS A 212 -1.27 9.21 33.57
C LYS A 212 -0.94 8.10 32.58
N GLU A 213 0.34 7.77 32.50
CA GLU A 213 0.84 6.73 31.58
C GLU A 213 0.19 5.38 31.91
N ARG A 214 -0.34 4.68 30.93
CA ARG A 214 -0.96 3.35 31.06
C ARG A 214 -0.21 2.33 30.23
N PHE A 215 -0.15 1.11 30.75
CA PHE A 215 0.58 0.01 30.14
C PHE A 215 -0.24 -1.28 30.12
N PHE A 216 0.09 -2.15 29.18
CA PHE A 216 -0.42 -3.52 29.15
C PHE A 216 0.43 -4.38 30.08
N ILE A 217 -0.21 -4.93 31.08
CA ILE A 217 0.40 -5.82 32.09
C ILE A 217 -0.39 -7.11 32.16
N LEU A 218 0.23 -8.18 32.60
CA LEU A 218 -0.49 -9.45 32.81
C LEU A 218 -1.60 -9.26 33.85
N ASP A 219 -2.66 -10.03 33.70
CA ASP A 219 -3.75 -10.06 34.68
C ASP A 219 -3.25 -10.69 35.99
N ASP A 220 -3.62 -10.07 37.13
CA ASP A 220 -3.12 -10.49 38.44
C ASP A 220 -3.83 -11.76 38.97
N GLU A 221 -5.09 -12.00 38.52
CA GLU A 221 -5.92 -13.10 39.04
C GLU A 221 -5.73 -14.38 38.21
N GLU A 222 -5.85 -14.28 36.89
CA GLU A 222 -5.78 -15.43 35.99
C GLU A 222 -5.01 -15.07 34.71
N PRO A 223 -3.67 -14.96 34.76
CA PRO A 223 -2.87 -14.52 33.61
C PRO A 223 -2.92 -15.48 32.42
N LEU A 224 -3.04 -16.80 32.68
CA LEU A 224 -2.94 -17.84 31.66
C LEU A 224 -4.05 -18.88 31.82
N THR A 225 -4.61 -19.32 30.67
CA THR A 225 -5.47 -20.51 30.61
C THR A 225 -5.12 -21.28 29.35
N VAL A 226 -4.95 -22.60 29.49
CA VAL A 226 -4.74 -23.51 28.36
C VAL A 226 -5.96 -24.44 28.28
N GLU A 227 -6.69 -24.34 27.18
CA GLU A 227 -7.83 -25.22 26.88
C GLU A 227 -7.63 -25.89 25.53
N ASP A 228 -7.54 -27.19 25.49
CA ASP A 228 -7.21 -27.96 24.29
C ASP A 228 -5.92 -27.43 23.62
N LYS A 229 -6.05 -26.94 22.38
CA LYS A 229 -4.96 -26.31 21.62
C LYS A 229 -5.01 -24.76 21.64
N THR A 230 -5.67 -24.18 22.64
CA THR A 230 -5.81 -22.72 22.76
C THR A 230 -5.16 -22.23 24.06
N LEU A 231 -4.21 -21.33 23.93
CA LEU A 231 -3.61 -20.58 25.02
C LEU A 231 -4.23 -19.20 25.07
N ILE A 232 -4.85 -18.84 26.19
CA ILE A 232 -5.38 -17.50 26.44
C ILE A 232 -4.47 -16.82 27.46
N ILE A 233 -3.94 -15.66 27.09
CA ILE A 233 -3.11 -14.80 27.94
C ILE A 233 -3.88 -13.51 28.17
N ARG A 234 -4.12 -13.17 29.44
CA ARG A 234 -4.96 -12.04 29.83
C ARG A 234 -4.12 -10.86 30.25
N PHE A 235 -4.54 -9.67 29.81
CA PHE A 235 -3.91 -8.41 30.09
C PHE A 235 -4.88 -7.40 30.67
N GLN A 236 -4.37 -6.55 31.56
CA GLN A 236 -5.02 -5.32 32.01
C GLN A 236 -4.35 -4.14 31.33
N TYR A 237 -5.11 -3.08 31.02
CA TYR A 237 -4.56 -1.82 30.52
C TYR A 237 -4.81 -0.73 31.55
N ARG A 238 -3.82 -0.41 32.34
CA ARG A 238 -3.93 0.51 33.49
C ARG A 238 -2.60 1.17 33.83
N GLU A 239 -2.66 2.11 34.79
CA GLU A 239 -1.47 2.68 35.42
C GLU A 239 -0.75 1.60 36.25
N LEU A 240 0.58 1.73 36.34
CA LEU A 240 1.40 0.87 37.19
C LEU A 240 1.35 1.33 38.65
N THR A 241 1.43 0.37 39.56
CA THR A 241 1.70 0.62 40.97
C THR A 241 3.20 0.93 41.20
N GLU A 242 3.54 1.49 42.34
CA GLU A 242 4.95 1.75 42.69
C GLU A 242 5.80 0.45 42.79
N GLU A 243 5.18 -0.65 43.17
CA GLU A 243 5.82 -1.97 43.24
C GLU A 243 6.08 -2.50 41.83
N GLU A 244 5.11 -2.33 40.89
CA GLU A 244 5.28 -2.73 39.51
C GLU A 244 6.33 -1.89 38.76
N VAL A 245 6.40 -0.59 39.04
CA VAL A 245 7.47 0.27 38.48
C VAL A 245 8.84 -0.28 38.85
N LYS A 246 9.03 -0.72 40.10
CA LYS A 246 10.26 -1.35 40.56
C LYS A 246 10.48 -2.74 39.97
N HIS A 247 9.40 -3.56 39.91
CA HIS A 247 9.44 -4.91 39.35
C HIS A 247 9.86 -4.90 37.89
N TYR A 248 9.29 -3.99 37.08
CA TYR A 248 9.61 -3.86 35.67
C TYR A 248 10.85 -3.03 35.36
N ASP A 249 11.53 -2.48 36.39
CA ASP A 249 12.72 -1.61 36.27
C ASP A 249 12.48 -0.42 35.31
N ILE A 250 11.38 0.30 35.56
CA ILE A 250 10.92 1.40 34.67
C ILE A 250 11.28 2.74 35.33
N GLU A 251 12.52 3.10 35.30
CA GLU A 251 13.00 4.44 35.70
C GLU A 251 13.37 5.24 34.46
N GLY A 252 12.42 6.09 33.97
CA GLY A 252 12.64 6.96 32.81
C GLY A 252 12.46 6.29 31.46
N GLY A 253 12.62 7.07 30.39
CA GLY A 253 12.46 6.59 29.00
C GLY A 253 11.08 6.87 28.37
N SER A 254 10.96 6.58 27.09
CA SER A 254 9.68 6.70 26.35
C SER A 254 8.69 5.62 26.76
N ASN A 255 7.39 5.87 26.59
CA ASN A 255 6.36 4.88 26.89
C ASN A 255 6.53 3.57 26.08
N THR A 256 7.06 3.67 24.86
CA THR A 256 7.40 2.49 24.06
C THR A 256 8.49 1.65 24.72
N ALA A 257 9.59 2.29 25.14
CA ALA A 257 10.69 1.59 25.81
C ALA A 257 10.26 0.96 27.13
N LYS A 258 9.40 1.64 27.90
CA LYS A 258 8.81 1.11 29.12
C LYS A 258 7.95 -0.12 28.84
N GLN A 259 7.08 -0.05 27.83
CA GLN A 259 6.24 -1.19 27.44
C GLN A 259 7.07 -2.37 26.95
N GLU A 260 8.15 -2.14 26.22
CA GLU A 260 9.05 -3.23 25.80
C GLU A 260 9.69 -3.96 26.98
N LYS A 261 10.08 -3.25 28.03
CA LYS A 261 10.59 -3.87 29.27
C LYS A 261 9.50 -4.73 29.95
N ILE A 262 8.27 -4.21 30.04
CA ILE A 262 7.13 -4.96 30.58
C ILE A 262 6.88 -6.23 29.75
N ASN A 263 6.87 -6.10 28.42
CA ASN A 263 6.67 -7.24 27.51
C ASN A 263 7.74 -8.32 27.69
N GLN A 264 9.01 -7.91 27.91
CA GLN A 264 10.10 -8.85 28.17
C GLN A 264 9.88 -9.63 29.46
N LYS A 265 9.53 -8.94 30.54
CA LYS A 265 9.23 -9.59 31.82
C LYS A 265 8.00 -10.50 31.72
N SER A 266 6.93 -10.01 31.09
CA SER A 266 5.73 -10.82 30.84
C SER A 266 6.03 -12.07 30.01
N TYR A 267 6.91 -11.95 28.99
CA TYR A 267 7.38 -13.11 28.24
C TYR A 267 8.06 -14.14 29.14
N ASP A 268 8.99 -13.70 30.01
CA ASP A 268 9.74 -14.59 30.90
C ASP A 268 8.80 -15.32 31.89
N GLU A 269 7.80 -14.61 32.43
CA GLU A 269 6.78 -15.17 33.32
C GLU A 269 5.87 -16.17 32.60
N ILE A 270 5.28 -15.79 31.47
CA ILE A 270 4.43 -16.66 30.67
C ILE A 270 5.19 -17.93 30.26
N PHE A 271 6.43 -17.77 29.78
CA PHE A 271 7.24 -18.87 29.29
C PHE A 271 7.61 -19.85 30.41
N LYS A 272 7.68 -19.41 31.63
CA LYS A 272 7.87 -20.26 32.80
C LYS A 272 6.65 -21.12 33.10
N GLU A 273 5.46 -20.51 33.09
CA GLU A 273 4.21 -21.14 33.50
C GLU A 273 3.64 -22.14 32.48
N ILE A 274 4.00 -22.01 31.20
CA ILE A 274 3.57 -22.98 30.19
C ILE A 274 4.21 -24.34 30.47
N GLU A 275 3.39 -25.38 30.70
CA GLU A 275 3.85 -26.75 30.92
C GLU A 275 4.03 -27.54 29.61
N ASP A 276 3.21 -27.24 28.58
CA ASP A 276 3.24 -27.93 27.28
C ASP A 276 4.54 -27.63 26.54
N ILE A 277 5.42 -28.63 26.46
CA ILE A 277 6.74 -28.53 25.81
C ILE A 277 6.62 -28.23 24.33
N THR A 278 5.58 -28.77 23.65
CA THR A 278 5.37 -28.56 22.22
C THR A 278 4.97 -27.12 21.94
N LEU A 279 4.02 -26.59 22.71
CA LEU A 279 3.62 -25.18 22.65
C LEU A 279 4.81 -24.27 22.97
N LYS A 280 5.57 -24.58 24.02
CA LYS A 280 6.80 -23.85 24.40
C LYS A 280 7.79 -23.80 23.24
N GLY A 281 7.98 -24.92 22.54
CA GLY A 281 8.84 -25.01 21.37
C GLY A 281 8.39 -24.09 20.23
N PHE A 282 7.10 -24.02 19.92
CA PHE A 282 6.59 -23.09 18.90
C PHE A 282 6.71 -21.63 19.33
N LEU A 283 6.40 -21.29 20.58
CA LEU A 283 6.45 -19.94 21.10
C LEU A 283 7.90 -19.41 21.23
N GLY A 284 8.87 -20.29 21.39
CA GLY A 284 10.29 -19.97 21.45
C GLY A 284 10.97 -19.86 20.08
N GLN A 285 10.30 -20.24 18.97
CA GLN A 285 10.88 -20.11 17.63
C GLN A 285 11.18 -18.64 17.31
N MET A 286 12.33 -18.41 16.68
CA MET A 286 12.77 -17.04 16.35
C MET A 286 11.97 -16.48 15.15
N LYS A 287 11.44 -15.28 15.34
CA LYS A 287 10.79 -14.46 14.31
C LYS A 287 11.32 -13.03 14.43
N ASN A 288 11.94 -12.51 13.37
CA ASN A 288 12.56 -11.18 13.38
C ASN A 288 13.48 -10.97 14.61
N GLU A 289 14.41 -11.90 14.82
CA GLU A 289 15.41 -11.87 15.90
C GLU A 289 14.85 -11.95 17.34
N LYS A 290 13.56 -12.16 17.53
CA LYS A 290 12.91 -12.32 18.82
C LYS A 290 12.14 -13.65 18.88
N PRO A 291 11.98 -14.30 20.06
CA PRO A 291 11.06 -15.41 20.21
C PRO A 291 9.65 -15.04 19.77
N LEU A 292 8.92 -15.95 19.13
CA LEU A 292 7.60 -15.68 18.55
C LEU A 292 6.65 -15.02 19.56
N LEU A 293 6.59 -15.52 20.79
CA LEU A 293 5.72 -14.95 21.83
C LEU A 293 6.10 -13.48 22.13
N LEU A 294 7.38 -13.18 22.30
CA LEU A 294 7.85 -11.81 22.57
C LEU A 294 7.61 -10.90 21.35
N TYR A 295 7.85 -11.41 20.15
CA TYR A 295 7.52 -10.68 18.91
C TYR A 295 6.06 -10.30 18.86
N GLN A 296 5.16 -11.23 19.18
CA GLN A 296 3.72 -10.99 19.18
C GLN A 296 3.27 -10.04 20.29
N LEU A 297 3.88 -10.13 21.49
CA LEU A 297 3.63 -9.20 22.59
C LEU A 297 3.97 -7.76 22.19
N ASN A 298 5.15 -7.55 21.60
CA ASN A 298 5.55 -6.23 21.14
C ASN A 298 4.62 -5.70 20.06
N ARG A 299 4.21 -6.56 19.14
CA ARG A 299 3.26 -6.21 18.07
C ARG A 299 1.87 -5.87 18.60
N PHE A 300 1.36 -6.67 19.55
CA PHE A 300 0.08 -6.45 20.22
C PHE A 300 0.04 -5.11 20.93
N THR A 301 1.04 -4.82 21.77
CA THR A 301 1.09 -3.57 22.53
C THR A 301 1.31 -2.36 21.64
N ALA A 302 2.18 -2.44 20.61
CA ALA A 302 2.39 -1.35 19.65
C ALA A 302 1.14 -1.03 18.85
N LYS A 303 0.40 -2.05 18.38
CA LYS A 303 -0.84 -1.84 17.62
C LYS A 303 -1.98 -1.27 18.48
N ASN A 304 -2.04 -1.61 19.76
CA ASN A 304 -3.07 -1.11 20.67
C ASN A 304 -2.76 0.28 21.26
N THR A 305 -1.61 0.86 21.01
CA THR A 305 -1.24 2.21 21.48
C THR A 305 -1.26 3.27 20.38
N LYS A 306 -1.45 2.88 19.12
CA LYS A 306 -1.54 3.82 17.98
C LYS A 306 -2.98 4.25 17.76
N ASP A 307 -3.19 5.53 17.54
CA ASP A 307 -4.48 6.04 17.06
C ASP A 307 -4.70 5.60 15.61
N TYR A 308 -5.92 5.20 15.27
CA TYR A 308 -6.26 4.73 13.95
C TYR A 308 -7.27 5.63 13.26
N PHE A 309 -7.07 5.74 11.96
CA PHE A 309 -8.08 6.31 11.08
C PHE A 309 -8.66 5.19 10.20
N ILE A 310 -9.96 4.95 10.30
CA ILE A 310 -10.65 4.04 9.40
C ILE A 310 -11.30 4.87 8.30
N HIS A 311 -10.89 4.64 7.06
CA HIS A 311 -11.50 5.31 5.93
C HIS A 311 -12.88 4.72 5.63
N LYS A 312 -13.91 5.56 5.56
CA LYS A 312 -15.30 5.12 5.31
C LYS A 312 -15.46 4.47 3.94
N ASN A 313 -14.74 4.95 2.95
CA ASN A 313 -14.75 4.42 1.59
C ASN A 313 -13.35 4.51 0.99
N LEU A 314 -12.46 3.59 1.39
CA LEU A 314 -11.06 3.56 0.96
C LEU A 314 -10.93 3.40 -0.55
N LYS A 315 -11.78 2.55 -1.16
CA LYS A 315 -11.78 2.36 -2.62
C LYS A 315 -12.02 3.67 -3.36
N LYS A 316 -13.08 4.40 -3.00
CA LYS A 316 -13.39 5.70 -3.62
C LYS A 316 -12.24 6.69 -3.44
N PHE A 317 -11.70 6.80 -2.23
CA PHE A 317 -10.58 7.68 -1.93
C PHE A 317 -9.36 7.36 -2.78
N LEU A 318 -8.91 6.10 -2.80
CA LEU A 318 -7.73 5.69 -3.58
C LEU A 318 -7.96 5.88 -5.09
N SER A 319 -9.16 5.61 -5.61
CA SER A 319 -9.48 5.84 -7.03
C SER A 319 -9.42 7.32 -7.41
N GLU A 320 -9.93 8.22 -6.56
CA GLU A 320 -9.82 9.67 -6.76
C GLU A 320 -8.35 10.14 -6.69
N GLN A 321 -7.58 9.62 -5.75
CA GLN A 321 -6.16 9.95 -5.62
C GLN A 321 -5.32 9.39 -6.79
N LEU A 322 -5.67 8.21 -7.31
CA LEU A 322 -5.03 7.63 -8.49
C LEU A 322 -5.28 8.51 -9.73
N ASP A 323 -6.52 8.96 -9.95
CA ASP A 323 -6.83 9.86 -11.05
C ASP A 323 -6.06 11.18 -10.94
N TYR A 324 -5.97 11.73 -9.74
CA TYR A 324 -5.16 12.92 -9.46
C TYR A 324 -3.66 12.69 -9.73
N PHE A 325 -3.10 11.59 -9.22
CA PHE A 325 -1.71 11.21 -9.42
C PHE A 325 -1.35 11.08 -10.91
N ILE A 326 -2.23 10.42 -11.68
CA ILE A 326 -2.04 10.25 -13.12
C ILE A 326 -1.98 11.62 -13.81
N LYS A 327 -2.88 12.53 -13.48
CA LYS A 327 -2.96 13.86 -14.09
C LYS A 327 -1.83 14.79 -13.70
N SER A 328 -1.33 14.67 -12.47
CA SER A 328 -0.32 15.60 -11.93
C SER A 328 1.11 15.13 -12.03
N GLU A 329 1.35 13.80 -12.09
CA GLU A 329 2.70 13.24 -12.02
C GLU A 329 3.05 12.31 -13.19
N VAL A 330 2.08 11.50 -13.67
CA VAL A 330 2.32 10.63 -14.83
C VAL A 330 2.22 11.42 -16.13
N LEU A 331 1.26 12.36 -16.21
CA LEU A 331 1.05 13.28 -17.33
C LEU A 331 1.55 14.70 -16.98
N ASP A 332 2.74 14.80 -16.40
CA ASP A 332 3.33 16.10 -16.04
C ASP A 332 3.55 16.99 -17.27
N ILE A 333 2.94 18.18 -17.25
CA ILE A 333 2.94 19.12 -18.38
C ILE A 333 4.37 19.51 -18.77
N GLU A 334 5.26 19.78 -17.81
CA GLU A 334 6.64 20.16 -18.07
C GLU A 334 7.43 19.09 -18.84
N THR A 335 7.09 17.82 -18.62
CA THR A 335 7.66 16.67 -19.35
C THR A 335 7.04 16.56 -20.72
N LEU A 336 5.70 16.72 -20.81
CA LEU A 336 4.95 16.59 -22.07
C LEU A 336 5.30 17.70 -23.09
N GLU A 337 5.56 18.92 -22.64
CA GLU A 337 5.94 20.05 -23.51
C GLU A 337 7.25 19.81 -24.27
N LYS A 338 8.14 18.96 -23.73
CA LYS A 338 9.45 18.63 -24.34
C LYS A 338 9.35 17.48 -25.34
N GLU A 339 8.23 16.78 -25.36
CA GLU A 339 8.04 15.59 -26.19
C GLU A 339 7.35 15.94 -27.51
N LYS A 340 7.86 15.39 -28.59
CA LYS A 340 7.28 15.59 -29.94
C LYS A 340 5.97 14.82 -30.09
N PHE A 341 5.85 13.65 -29.45
CA PHE A 341 4.69 12.78 -29.50
C PHE A 341 4.30 12.35 -28.09
N LEU A 342 2.99 12.33 -27.83
CA LEU A 342 2.44 12.08 -26.48
C LEU A 342 1.93 10.65 -26.29
N ASP A 343 1.96 9.83 -27.34
CA ASP A 343 1.31 8.50 -27.37
C ASP A 343 1.87 7.55 -26.30
N LYS A 344 3.19 7.57 -26.09
CA LYS A 344 3.83 6.77 -25.05
C LYS A 344 3.35 7.16 -23.64
N HIS A 345 3.22 8.45 -23.36
CA HIS A 345 2.77 8.96 -22.05
C HIS A 345 1.30 8.69 -21.81
N ILE A 346 0.46 8.82 -22.84
CA ILE A 346 -0.97 8.49 -22.77
C ILE A 346 -1.15 7.00 -22.54
N THR A 347 -0.40 6.15 -23.22
CA THR A 347 -0.43 4.69 -23.02
C THR A 347 0.00 4.34 -21.61
N ARG A 348 1.11 4.92 -21.10
CA ARG A 348 1.57 4.75 -19.72
C ARG A 348 0.48 5.12 -18.72
N ALA A 349 -0.15 6.29 -18.87
CA ALA A 349 -1.21 6.77 -17.98
C ALA A 349 -2.42 5.84 -17.96
N LYS A 350 -2.84 5.32 -19.12
CA LYS A 350 -3.94 4.36 -19.23
C LYS A 350 -3.62 3.04 -18.55
N VAL A 351 -2.42 2.51 -18.74
CA VAL A 351 -1.99 1.26 -18.10
C VAL A 351 -1.88 1.44 -16.58
N VAL A 352 -1.29 2.54 -16.09
CA VAL A 352 -1.23 2.85 -14.65
C VAL A 352 -2.63 2.90 -14.06
N ARG A 353 -3.60 3.52 -14.75
CA ARG A 353 -4.99 3.56 -14.32
C ARG A 353 -5.60 2.17 -14.23
N GLU A 354 -5.55 1.40 -15.32
CA GLU A 354 -6.16 0.07 -15.41
C GLU A 354 -5.63 -0.87 -14.33
N ILE A 355 -4.31 -0.94 -14.15
CA ILE A 355 -3.68 -1.80 -13.15
C ILE A 355 -3.90 -1.27 -11.72
N GLY A 356 -3.85 0.05 -11.52
CA GLY A 356 -4.12 0.67 -10.22
C GLY A 356 -5.54 0.41 -9.74
N GLU A 357 -6.54 0.52 -10.62
CA GLU A 357 -7.94 0.21 -10.32
C GLU A 357 -8.18 -1.28 -10.02
N ASP A 358 -7.45 -2.16 -10.66
CA ASP A 358 -7.49 -3.62 -10.38
C ASP A 358 -6.97 -3.97 -8.97
N ILE A 359 -6.03 -3.18 -8.46
CA ILE A 359 -5.43 -3.39 -7.12
C ILE A 359 -6.30 -2.74 -6.04
N ILE A 360 -6.88 -1.57 -6.29
CA ILE A 360 -7.82 -0.85 -5.41
C ILE A 360 -9.15 -1.60 -5.28
#